data_b8ed34bef1f36516c70eeb434b61a601
#
_entry.id   b8ed34bef1f36516c70eeb434b61a601
#
_cell.length_a   1.000
_cell.length_b   1.000
_cell.length_c   1.000
_cell.angle_alpha   90.00
_cell.angle_beta   90.00
_cell.angle_gamma   90.00
#
_symmetry.space_group_name_H-M   'P 1'
#
loop_
_entity.id
_entity.type
_entity.pdbx_description
1 polymer ?
#
loop_
_entity_poly.entity_id
_entity_poly.type
_entity_poly.pdbx_seq_one_letter_code
_entity_poly.pdbx_strand_id
1 'polypeptide(L)'
;TNNDYEGEIRDKLSMLNIMTFAEIDLKNYTGANLNPDDVMESVGQLVTDQQKAYYFKIKSLDRFKSWIKNPDGTLLDQLASKLRQTVYSYTLGFYGDVAAGNRVGTNYTTGTVEVAVTTGVVTGSSTTFTAAMVGKGFKAAGHTKWYRVKSYSSATSIVIEDDSDDEASAYTGGAISAGASYVIEAATAVQATKSVIYSQINGLATKLDEREIPSDDRWLVVPPAIGALIKEAPEYIPAVESAYRDVVQRGLVGELAGFRVYKNNQVHGDGTNGWHVLAGHRAAIT
;
A
#
# COMPACT_ATOMS: atom_id res chain seq x y z
N THR A 1 -1.73 -12.93 0.06
CA THR A 1 -2.94 -12.96 -0.78
C THR A 1 -3.99 -13.83 -0.12
N ASN A 2 -5.23 -13.42 -0.19
CA ASN A 2 -6.37 -14.20 0.22
C ASN A 2 -6.73 -15.20 -0.88
N ASN A 3 -7.00 -16.46 -0.53
CA ASN A 3 -7.36 -17.52 -1.47
C ASN A 3 -8.84 -17.94 -1.34
N ASP A 4 -9.66 -17.13 -0.70
CA ASP A 4 -11.05 -17.49 -0.39
C ASP A 4 -11.90 -17.73 -1.64
N TYR A 5 -11.50 -17.14 -2.78
CA TYR A 5 -12.18 -17.28 -4.07
C TYR A 5 -11.42 -18.16 -5.07
N GLU A 6 -10.37 -18.86 -4.63
CA GLU A 6 -9.61 -19.77 -5.49
C GLU A 6 -10.50 -20.94 -5.93
N GLY A 7 -10.64 -21.11 -7.23
CA GLY A 7 -11.47 -22.17 -7.84
C GLY A 7 -12.88 -21.74 -8.26
N GLU A 8 -13.36 -20.56 -7.88
CA GLU A 8 -14.60 -20.00 -8.39
C GLU A 8 -14.41 -19.35 -9.78
N ILE A 9 -13.22 -18.81 -10.04
CA ILE A 9 -12.83 -18.25 -11.33
C ILE A 9 -12.33 -19.38 -12.23
N ARG A 10 -13.20 -19.92 -13.08
CA ARG A 10 -12.88 -21.08 -13.95
C ARG A 10 -12.62 -20.71 -15.41
N ASP A 11 -13.10 -19.57 -15.89
CA ASP A 11 -13.02 -19.16 -17.28
C ASP A 11 -12.19 -17.87 -17.48
N LYS A 12 -11.64 -17.74 -18.70
CA LYS A 12 -10.65 -16.71 -19.09
C LYS A 12 -11.11 -15.26 -18.94
N LEU A 13 -12.38 -15.02 -18.65
CA LEU A 13 -12.98 -13.68 -18.52
C LEU A 13 -14.05 -13.68 -17.41
N SER A 14 -13.93 -14.54 -16.42
CA SER A 14 -14.91 -14.56 -15.35
C SER A 14 -14.72 -13.34 -14.45
N MET A 15 -15.78 -12.57 -14.34
CA MET A 15 -15.97 -11.61 -13.26
C MET A 15 -16.66 -12.35 -12.11
N LEU A 16 -16.09 -12.28 -10.93
CA LEU A 16 -16.74 -12.78 -9.73
C LEU A 16 -17.43 -11.61 -9.03
N ASN A 17 -18.74 -11.72 -8.84
CA ASN A 17 -19.49 -10.75 -8.05
C ASN A 17 -19.46 -11.18 -6.59
N ILE A 18 -18.87 -10.35 -5.74
CA ILE A 18 -18.80 -10.55 -4.29
C ILE A 18 -19.94 -9.73 -3.68
N MET A 19 -20.90 -10.41 -3.08
CA MET A 19 -22.00 -9.74 -2.35
C MET A 19 -21.56 -9.52 -0.92
N THR A 20 -21.59 -8.28 -0.47
CA THR A 20 -21.35 -7.90 0.92
C THR A 20 -22.56 -7.14 1.45
N PHE A 21 -22.88 -7.34 2.74
CA PHE A 21 -23.88 -6.50 3.39
C PHE A 21 -23.26 -5.17 3.82
N ALA A 22 -24.04 -4.09 3.72
CA ALA A 22 -23.66 -2.82 4.29
C ALA A 22 -23.52 -2.93 5.81
N GLU A 23 -22.66 -2.10 6.38
CA GLU A 23 -22.46 -2.03 7.83
C GLU A 23 -23.77 -1.65 8.52
N ILE A 24 -24.09 -2.33 9.62
CA ILE A 24 -25.33 -2.14 10.39
C ILE A 24 -25.04 -1.18 11.54
N ASP A 25 -25.74 -0.04 11.57
CA ASP A 25 -25.65 0.91 12.66
C ASP A 25 -26.47 0.47 13.88
N LEU A 26 -25.85 0.53 15.05
CA LEU A 26 -26.55 0.31 16.31
C LEU A 26 -27.31 1.56 16.74
N LYS A 27 -28.63 1.43 16.91
CA LYS A 27 -29.50 2.52 17.36
C LYS A 27 -29.70 2.48 18.87
N ASN A 28 -29.64 3.63 19.51
CA ASN A 28 -29.98 3.76 20.92
C ASN A 28 -31.50 3.56 21.13
N TYR A 29 -31.88 2.58 21.95
CA TYR A 29 -33.27 2.33 22.30
C TYR A 29 -33.74 3.31 23.38
N THR A 30 -34.70 4.17 23.04
CA THR A 30 -35.29 5.17 23.94
C THR A 30 -36.71 4.80 24.43
N GLY A 31 -37.15 3.55 24.23
CA GLY A 31 -38.50 3.10 24.59
C GLY A 31 -39.57 3.39 23.52
N ALA A 32 -39.22 3.99 22.39
CA ALA A 32 -40.11 4.20 21.26
C ALA A 32 -40.00 3.06 20.23
N ASN A 33 -40.98 2.97 19.30
CA ASN A 33 -40.92 2.00 18.21
C ASN A 33 -39.67 2.24 17.37
N LEU A 34 -38.87 1.19 17.19
CA LEU A 34 -37.73 1.19 16.29
C LEU A 34 -38.23 1.00 14.85
N ASN A 35 -37.82 1.89 13.95
CA ASN A 35 -37.95 1.64 12.52
C ASN A 35 -36.85 0.67 12.08
N PRO A 36 -37.19 -0.45 11.40
CA PRO A 36 -36.19 -1.34 10.85
C PRO A 36 -35.33 -0.60 9.80
N ASP A 37 -34.06 -0.89 9.76
CA ASP A 37 -33.19 -0.44 8.67
C ASP A 37 -33.29 -1.42 7.51
N ASP A 38 -33.35 -0.88 6.28
CA ASP A 38 -33.21 -1.70 5.09
C ASP A 38 -31.75 -2.14 4.96
N VAL A 39 -31.53 -3.45 4.95
CA VAL A 39 -30.22 -4.04 4.72
C VAL A 39 -29.92 -3.92 3.23
N MET A 40 -29.02 -3.01 2.86
CA MET A 40 -28.56 -2.86 1.49
C MET A 40 -27.44 -3.87 1.19
N GLU A 41 -27.57 -4.56 0.05
CA GLU A 41 -26.51 -5.38 -0.49
C GLU A 41 -25.58 -4.52 -1.35
N SER A 42 -24.27 -4.66 -1.14
CA SER A 42 -23.24 -4.07 -1.98
C SER A 42 -22.59 -5.15 -2.81
N VAL A 43 -22.45 -4.90 -4.13
CA VAL A 43 -21.82 -5.84 -5.06
C VAL A 43 -20.45 -5.33 -5.44
N GLY A 44 -19.41 -5.99 -4.95
CA GLY A 44 -18.05 -5.82 -5.42
C GLY A 44 -17.77 -6.73 -6.61
N GLN A 45 -16.98 -6.30 -7.58
CA GLN A 45 -16.58 -7.12 -8.72
C GLN A 45 -15.09 -7.40 -8.67
N LEU A 46 -14.72 -8.68 -8.65
CA LEU A 46 -13.35 -9.13 -8.85
C LEU A 46 -13.17 -9.50 -10.33
N VAL A 47 -12.33 -8.74 -11.01
CA VAL A 47 -12.05 -8.91 -12.45
C VAL A 47 -10.66 -9.48 -12.64
N THR A 48 -10.52 -10.51 -13.48
CA THR A 48 -9.20 -11.05 -13.85
C THR A 48 -8.57 -10.14 -14.91
N ASP A 49 -7.65 -9.28 -14.52
CA ASP A 49 -6.98 -8.29 -15.37
C ASP A 49 -5.62 -8.77 -15.91
N GLN A 50 -4.95 -9.71 -15.22
CA GLN A 50 -3.60 -10.15 -15.54
C GLN A 50 -3.58 -11.55 -16.14
N GLN A 51 -3.16 -11.65 -17.41
CA GLN A 51 -2.92 -12.91 -18.09
C GLN A 51 -1.46 -12.96 -18.56
N LYS A 52 -0.71 -13.96 -18.12
CA LYS A 52 0.68 -14.16 -18.52
C LYS A 52 0.84 -15.54 -19.16
N ALA A 53 1.45 -15.56 -20.32
CA ALA A 53 1.77 -16.80 -21.03
C ALA A 53 3.26 -16.87 -21.34
N TYR A 54 3.77 -18.05 -21.49
CA TYR A 54 5.12 -18.30 -21.95
C TYR A 54 5.12 -19.26 -23.13
N TYR A 55 6.07 -19.10 -24.01
CA TYR A 55 6.31 -19.99 -25.11
C TYR A 55 7.81 -20.18 -25.31
N PHE A 56 8.27 -21.41 -25.35
CA PHE A 56 9.64 -21.72 -25.78
C PHE A 56 9.63 -22.97 -26.66
N LYS A 57 10.55 -23.01 -27.61
CA LYS A 57 10.75 -24.15 -28.51
C LYS A 57 12.20 -24.56 -28.49
N ILE A 58 12.47 -25.77 -28.08
CA ILE A 58 13.82 -26.36 -28.15
C ILE A 58 13.87 -27.24 -29.39
N LYS A 59 14.84 -26.94 -30.29
CA LYS A 59 15.08 -27.82 -31.43
C LYS A 59 15.74 -29.13 -30.96
N SER A 60 15.32 -30.25 -31.52
CA SER A 60 15.82 -31.57 -31.14
C SER A 60 17.36 -31.70 -31.26
N LEU A 61 17.95 -31.06 -32.26
CA LEU A 61 19.39 -31.04 -32.45
C LEU A 61 20.15 -30.28 -31.36
N ASP A 62 19.58 -29.16 -30.87
CA ASP A 62 20.16 -28.35 -29.79
C ASP A 62 20.06 -29.07 -28.44
N ARG A 63 19.05 -29.90 -28.26
CA ARG A 63 18.87 -30.75 -27.09
C ARG A 63 19.98 -31.79 -26.95
N PHE A 64 20.40 -32.40 -28.07
CA PHE A 64 21.51 -33.38 -28.07
C PHE A 64 22.88 -32.73 -27.91
N LYS A 65 23.07 -31.48 -28.34
CA LYS A 65 24.32 -30.73 -28.25
C LYS A 65 24.47 -29.92 -26.95
N SER A 66 23.40 -29.85 -26.14
CA SER A 66 23.39 -29.07 -24.90
C SER A 66 24.24 -29.76 -23.83
N TRP A 67 25.16 -29.01 -23.21
CA TRP A 67 25.92 -29.43 -22.04
C TRP A 67 25.09 -29.41 -20.75
N ILE A 68 23.86 -28.88 -20.82
CA ILE A 68 22.93 -28.76 -19.68
C ILE A 68 22.22 -30.13 -19.51
N LYS A 69 22.43 -30.74 -18.38
CA LYS A 69 21.66 -31.91 -17.99
C LYS A 69 20.22 -31.50 -17.70
N ASN A 70 19.24 -32.06 -18.41
CA ASN A 70 17.82 -31.78 -18.26
C ASN A 70 17.44 -30.30 -18.55
N PRO A 71 17.62 -29.82 -19.80
CA PRO A 71 17.33 -28.42 -20.15
C PRO A 71 15.85 -28.05 -19.93
N ASP A 72 14.94 -28.99 -20.08
CA ASP A 72 13.49 -28.75 -19.89
C ASP A 72 13.17 -28.44 -18.42
N GLY A 73 13.74 -29.18 -17.47
CA GLY A 73 13.57 -28.94 -16.04
C GLY A 73 14.15 -27.59 -15.61
N THR A 74 15.35 -27.29 -16.08
CA THR A 74 16.02 -26.01 -15.75
C THR A 74 15.24 -24.82 -16.27
N LEU A 75 14.66 -24.91 -17.47
CA LEU A 75 13.82 -23.85 -18.04
C LEU A 75 12.51 -23.67 -17.27
N LEU A 76 11.89 -24.76 -16.83
CA LEU A 76 10.67 -24.69 -16.00
C LEU A 76 10.95 -24.06 -14.64
N ASP A 77 12.09 -24.36 -14.00
CA ASP A 77 12.48 -23.74 -12.74
C ASP A 77 12.75 -22.22 -12.89
N GLN A 78 13.41 -21.83 -13.99
CA GLN A 78 13.62 -20.42 -14.31
C GLN A 78 12.29 -19.71 -14.56
N LEU A 79 11.37 -20.35 -15.27
CA LEU A 79 10.03 -19.82 -15.54
C LEU A 79 9.25 -19.64 -14.25
N ALA A 80 9.23 -20.65 -13.38
CA ALA A 80 8.55 -20.56 -12.08
C ALA A 80 9.09 -19.43 -11.21
N SER A 81 10.42 -19.23 -11.25
CA SER A 81 11.08 -18.12 -10.55
C SER A 81 10.66 -16.76 -11.15
N LYS A 82 10.64 -16.66 -12.49
CA LYS A 82 10.24 -15.43 -13.18
C LYS A 82 8.78 -15.08 -12.96
N LEU A 83 7.89 -16.08 -12.98
CA LEU A 83 6.47 -15.90 -12.70
C LEU A 83 6.26 -15.36 -11.27
N ARG A 84 6.92 -15.96 -10.28
CA ARG A 84 6.87 -15.47 -8.90
C ARG A 84 7.35 -14.01 -8.79
N GLN A 85 8.46 -13.65 -9.44
CA GLN A 85 8.95 -12.28 -9.46
C GLN A 85 7.94 -11.31 -10.08
N THR A 86 7.27 -11.72 -11.17
CA THR A 86 6.26 -10.89 -11.85
C THR A 86 5.05 -10.68 -10.95
N VAL A 87 4.56 -11.74 -10.28
CA VAL A 87 3.44 -11.63 -9.32
C VAL A 87 3.82 -10.71 -8.16
N TYR A 88 5.00 -10.87 -7.57
CA TYR A 88 5.44 -10.01 -6.48
C TYR A 88 5.59 -8.54 -6.92
N SER A 89 6.17 -8.29 -8.09
CA SER A 89 6.32 -6.92 -8.62
C SER A 89 4.96 -6.27 -8.85
N TYR A 90 4.01 -7.01 -9.40
CA TYR A 90 2.63 -6.53 -9.62
C TYR A 90 1.94 -6.22 -8.27
N THR A 91 1.94 -7.18 -7.34
CA THR A 91 1.30 -7.00 -6.03
C THR A 91 1.92 -5.83 -5.24
N LEU A 92 3.25 -5.68 -5.29
CA LEU A 92 3.93 -4.58 -4.61
C LEU A 92 3.75 -3.24 -5.35
N GLY A 93 3.27 -3.25 -6.58
CA GLY A 93 2.90 -2.06 -7.35
C GLY A 93 1.70 -1.31 -6.80
N PHE A 94 0.83 -1.98 -6.03
CA PHE A 94 -0.35 -1.35 -5.39
C PHE A 94 -0.01 -0.33 -4.29
N TYR A 95 1.27 -0.01 -4.07
CA TYR A 95 1.63 1.08 -3.16
C TYR A 95 1.02 2.43 -3.58
N GLY A 96 0.73 2.62 -4.87
CA GLY A 96 0.07 3.81 -5.40
C GLY A 96 -1.40 3.93 -4.98
N ASP A 97 -2.07 2.78 -4.80
CA ASP A 97 -3.51 2.69 -4.51
C ASP A 97 -3.81 2.75 -3.01
N VAL A 98 -2.77 2.86 -2.18
CA VAL A 98 -2.95 3.04 -0.72
C VAL A 98 -3.71 4.33 -0.46
N ALA A 99 -4.86 4.20 0.21
CA ALA A 99 -5.74 5.31 0.53
C ALA A 99 -5.02 6.44 1.27
N ALA A 100 -5.42 7.68 1.01
CA ALA A 100 -4.91 8.85 1.69
C ALA A 100 -5.22 8.77 3.20
N GLY A 101 -4.24 9.12 4.02
CA GLY A 101 -4.30 8.96 5.48
C GLY A 101 -3.69 7.66 6.01
N ASN A 102 -3.37 6.70 5.13
CA ASN A 102 -2.75 5.42 5.52
C ASN A 102 -1.25 5.35 5.22
N ARG A 103 -0.64 6.47 4.87
CA ARG A 103 0.77 6.55 4.50
C ARG A 103 1.60 7.09 5.65
N VAL A 104 2.80 6.57 5.83
CA VAL A 104 3.78 7.02 6.83
C VAL A 104 4.98 7.63 6.11
N GLY A 105 5.33 8.84 6.50
CA GLY A 105 6.44 9.59 5.89
C GLY A 105 6.53 10.98 6.50
N THR A 106 7.41 11.82 5.96
CA THR A 106 7.51 13.21 6.38
C THR A 106 6.39 14.02 5.74
N ASN A 107 5.53 14.60 6.57
CA ASN A 107 4.43 15.44 6.13
C ASN A 107 4.94 16.83 5.74
N TYR A 108 4.28 17.44 4.77
CA TYR A 108 4.51 18.81 4.36
C TYR A 108 3.37 19.70 4.83
N THR A 109 3.72 20.78 5.55
CA THR A 109 2.77 21.70 6.19
C THR A 109 3.17 23.17 6.04
N THR A 110 4.12 23.47 5.13
CA THR A 110 4.66 24.83 4.99
C THR A 110 3.68 25.77 4.34
N GLY A 111 3.45 26.94 4.92
CA GLY A 111 2.53 27.95 4.41
C GLY A 111 1.08 27.69 4.77
N THR A 112 0.19 28.32 4.03
CA THR A 112 -1.28 28.19 4.17
C THR A 112 -1.93 28.02 2.80
N VAL A 113 -3.17 27.57 2.78
CA VAL A 113 -3.87 27.28 1.52
C VAL A 113 -5.28 27.86 1.51
N GLU A 114 -5.79 27.99 0.29
CA GLU A 114 -7.19 28.18 -0.07
C GLU A 114 -7.58 27.04 -1.01
N VAL A 115 -8.78 26.50 -0.90
CA VAL A 115 -9.29 25.47 -1.81
C VAL A 115 -10.55 25.95 -2.49
N ALA A 116 -10.51 25.98 -3.81
CA ALA A 116 -11.67 26.35 -4.63
C ALA A 116 -12.68 25.20 -4.68
N VAL A 117 -13.95 25.53 -4.40
CA VAL A 117 -15.07 24.59 -4.53
C VAL A 117 -15.18 24.09 -5.97
N THR A 118 -15.60 22.85 -6.17
CA THR A 118 -15.88 22.21 -7.46
C THR A 118 -14.66 21.86 -8.30
N THR A 119 -13.63 22.71 -8.34
CA THR A 119 -12.44 22.49 -9.17
C THR A 119 -11.31 21.78 -8.43
N GLY A 120 -11.34 21.79 -7.09
CA GLY A 120 -10.26 21.25 -6.28
C GLY A 120 -8.92 21.97 -6.44
N VAL A 121 -8.91 23.17 -7.02
CA VAL A 121 -7.68 23.97 -7.12
C VAL A 121 -7.30 24.47 -5.74
N VAL A 122 -6.10 24.12 -5.31
CA VAL A 122 -5.49 24.59 -4.08
C VAL A 122 -4.52 25.71 -4.43
N THR A 123 -4.74 26.88 -3.87
CA THR A 123 -3.85 28.04 -3.98
C THR A 123 -3.10 28.20 -2.66
N GLY A 124 -1.79 28.11 -2.72
CA GLY A 124 -0.90 28.23 -1.56
C GLY A 124 -0.33 29.63 -1.39
N SER A 125 -0.19 30.04 -0.14
CA SER A 125 0.57 31.23 0.27
C SER A 125 1.80 30.80 1.06
N SER A 126 2.98 31.23 0.64
CA SER A 126 4.28 30.79 1.21
C SER A 126 4.49 29.28 1.15
N THR A 127 3.95 28.61 0.15
CA THR A 127 4.14 27.18 -0.11
C THR A 127 5.25 26.97 -1.13
N THR A 128 5.80 25.76 -1.14
CA THR A 128 6.77 25.27 -2.14
C THR A 128 6.36 23.86 -2.58
N PHE A 129 5.20 23.75 -3.21
CA PHE A 129 4.73 22.47 -3.75
C PHE A 129 5.71 21.91 -4.78
N THR A 130 5.76 20.62 -4.91
CA THR A 130 6.60 19.91 -5.87
C THR A 130 5.82 18.83 -6.61
N ALA A 131 6.28 18.46 -7.79
CA ALA A 131 5.67 17.39 -8.57
C ALA A 131 5.69 16.02 -7.84
N ALA A 132 6.62 15.81 -6.92
CA ALA A 132 6.68 14.60 -6.09
C ALA A 132 5.51 14.43 -5.11
N MET A 133 4.71 15.49 -4.91
CA MET A 133 3.51 15.46 -4.07
C MET A 133 2.28 14.90 -4.78
N VAL A 134 2.33 14.74 -6.10
CA VAL A 134 1.23 14.11 -6.87
C VAL A 134 1.00 12.68 -6.39
N GLY A 135 -0.26 12.29 -6.24
CA GLY A 135 -0.69 11.00 -5.69
C GLY A 135 -0.62 10.90 -4.16
N LYS A 136 -0.19 11.96 -3.45
CA LYS A 136 -0.15 11.99 -1.98
C LYS A 136 -1.48 12.47 -1.39
N GLY A 137 -1.74 12.08 -0.15
CA GLY A 137 -2.91 12.53 0.58
C GLY A 137 -2.79 14.00 0.99
N PHE A 138 -3.86 14.76 0.78
CA PHE A 138 -4.01 16.16 1.16
C PHE A 138 -5.20 16.33 2.10
N LYS A 139 -5.01 17.11 3.17
CA LYS A 139 -6.11 17.49 4.06
C LYS A 139 -5.87 18.89 4.58
N ALA A 140 -6.82 19.81 4.35
CA ALA A 140 -6.81 21.14 4.94
C ALA A 140 -7.70 21.19 6.18
N ALA A 141 -7.47 22.18 7.05
CA ALA A 141 -8.37 22.47 8.16
C ALA A 141 -9.77 22.79 7.62
N GLY A 142 -10.76 22.10 8.15
CA GLY A 142 -12.14 22.15 7.64
C GLY A 142 -12.53 20.99 6.74
N HIS A 143 -11.60 20.23 6.22
CA HIS A 143 -11.92 18.98 5.53
C HIS A 143 -12.26 17.86 6.51
N THR A 144 -13.34 17.13 6.25
CA THR A 144 -13.74 15.96 7.04
C THR A 144 -13.01 14.70 6.62
N LYS A 145 -12.63 14.59 5.34
CA LYS A 145 -11.94 13.46 4.75
C LYS A 145 -10.61 13.87 4.14
N TRP A 146 -9.79 12.87 3.78
CA TRP A 146 -8.61 13.05 2.98
C TRP A 146 -8.98 13.17 1.50
N TYR A 147 -8.13 13.89 0.76
CA TYR A 147 -8.17 14.04 -0.69
C TYR A 147 -6.83 13.61 -1.26
N ARG A 148 -6.76 13.35 -2.56
CA ARG A 148 -5.52 13.03 -3.27
C ARG A 148 -5.05 14.22 -4.08
N VAL A 149 -3.75 14.47 -4.11
CA VAL A 149 -3.17 15.47 -5.03
C VAL A 149 -3.20 14.89 -6.43
N LYS A 150 -4.06 15.44 -7.29
CA LYS A 150 -4.26 15.02 -8.69
C LYS A 150 -3.12 15.47 -9.60
N SER A 151 -2.79 16.75 -9.52
CA SER A 151 -1.75 17.33 -10.38
C SER A 151 -1.02 18.49 -9.71
N TYR A 152 0.18 18.72 -10.18
CA TYR A 152 1.03 19.83 -9.79
C TYR A 152 1.03 20.89 -10.92
N SER A 153 0.73 22.15 -10.59
CA SER A 153 0.75 23.27 -11.52
C SER A 153 1.94 24.21 -11.28
N SER A 154 2.20 24.55 -10.02
CA SER A 154 3.32 25.42 -9.63
C SER A 154 3.67 25.23 -8.15
N ALA A 155 4.72 25.90 -7.67
CA ALA A 155 5.09 25.90 -6.25
C ALA A 155 3.96 26.44 -5.32
N THR A 156 2.99 27.15 -5.87
CA THR A 156 1.85 27.70 -5.13
C THR A 156 0.50 27.17 -5.61
N SER A 157 0.47 26.19 -6.52
CA SER A 157 -0.79 25.67 -7.04
C SER A 157 -0.71 24.18 -7.34
N ILE A 158 -1.64 23.43 -6.76
CA ILE A 158 -1.91 22.03 -7.03
C ILE A 158 -3.41 21.82 -7.22
N VAL A 159 -3.80 20.70 -7.80
CA VAL A 159 -5.20 20.29 -7.89
C VAL A 159 -5.41 19.04 -7.07
N ILE A 160 -6.49 18.98 -6.33
CA ILE A 160 -6.89 17.81 -5.54
C ILE A 160 -8.19 17.20 -6.07
N GLU A 161 -8.35 15.93 -5.79
CA GLU A 161 -9.53 15.13 -6.13
C GLU A 161 -9.95 14.28 -4.94
N ASP A 162 -11.12 13.71 -5.00
CA ASP A 162 -11.54 12.71 -4.02
C ASP A 162 -10.62 11.49 -4.11
N ASP A 163 -10.26 10.93 -2.96
CA ASP A 163 -9.46 9.71 -2.87
C ASP A 163 -10.39 8.50 -3.12
N SER A 164 -10.58 8.17 -4.38
CA SER A 164 -11.35 7.03 -4.86
C SER A 164 -10.57 6.28 -5.94
N ASP A 165 -10.91 5.04 -6.18
CA ASP A 165 -10.29 4.21 -7.23
C ASP A 165 -10.73 4.61 -8.65
N ASP A 166 -11.61 5.59 -8.79
CA ASP A 166 -12.07 6.12 -10.08
C ASP A 166 -11.10 7.22 -10.56
N GLU A 167 -10.42 6.98 -11.69
CA GLU A 167 -9.50 7.94 -12.33
C GLU A 167 -10.18 9.28 -12.71
N ALA A 168 -11.49 9.29 -12.82
CA ALA A 168 -12.29 10.47 -13.15
C ALA A 168 -12.85 11.20 -11.92
N SER A 169 -12.37 10.86 -10.71
CA SER A 169 -12.90 11.45 -9.50
C SER A 169 -12.69 12.97 -9.48
N ALA A 170 -13.74 13.70 -9.12
CA ALA A 170 -13.72 15.14 -8.97
C ALA A 170 -13.63 15.49 -7.48
N TYR A 171 -13.19 16.71 -7.18
CA TYR A 171 -13.23 17.23 -5.83
C TYR A 171 -14.70 17.51 -5.41
N THR A 172 -15.15 16.84 -4.36
CA THR A 172 -16.50 17.02 -3.80
C THR A 172 -16.52 17.82 -2.49
N GLY A 173 -15.36 18.30 -2.04
CA GLY A 173 -15.23 19.08 -0.81
C GLY A 173 -15.78 20.50 -0.94
N GLY A 174 -16.01 21.12 0.20
CA GLY A 174 -16.39 22.53 0.29
C GLY A 174 -15.21 23.46 0.01
N ALA A 175 -15.52 24.73 -0.26
CA ALA A 175 -14.48 25.77 -0.32
C ALA A 175 -13.77 25.91 1.04
N ILE A 176 -12.46 26.05 1.00
CA ILE A 176 -11.64 26.38 2.18
C ILE A 176 -11.11 27.80 1.99
N SER A 177 -11.38 28.65 2.96
CA SER A 177 -10.95 30.04 2.91
C SER A 177 -9.43 30.19 3.01
N ALA A 178 -8.91 31.25 2.42
CA ALA A 178 -7.49 31.57 2.46
C ALA A 178 -6.95 31.63 3.91
N GLY A 179 -5.71 31.16 4.08
CA GLY A 179 -5.04 31.12 5.38
C GLY A 179 -5.25 29.82 6.16
N ALA A 180 -5.92 28.83 5.61
CA ALA A 180 -6.13 27.56 6.26
C ALA A 180 -4.81 26.76 6.38
N SER A 181 -4.60 26.13 7.54
CA SER A 181 -3.54 25.15 7.72
C SER A 181 -3.89 23.85 6.98
N TYR A 182 -2.88 23.11 6.58
CA TYR A 182 -3.06 21.87 5.83
C TYR A 182 -1.91 20.89 6.07
N VAL A 183 -2.08 19.69 5.58
CA VAL A 183 -1.05 18.65 5.57
C VAL A 183 -1.08 17.90 4.25
N ILE A 184 0.09 17.70 3.66
CA ILE A 184 0.30 16.68 2.60
C ILE A 184 1.08 15.55 3.24
N GLU A 185 0.48 14.36 3.30
CA GLU A 185 1.07 13.21 3.97
C GLU A 185 2.20 12.59 3.14
N ALA A 186 3.21 12.08 3.82
CA ALA A 186 4.33 11.39 3.20
C ALA A 186 4.88 12.12 1.95
N ALA A 187 4.84 13.46 1.96
CA ALA A 187 5.27 14.31 0.84
C ALA A 187 6.74 14.09 0.48
N THR A 188 7.57 13.76 1.48
CA THR A 188 8.96 13.35 1.27
C THR A 188 9.21 12.00 1.93
N ALA A 189 10.10 11.21 1.30
CA ALA A 189 10.56 9.96 1.90
C ALA A 189 11.29 10.23 3.21
N VAL A 190 11.06 9.38 4.20
CA VAL A 190 11.84 9.43 5.44
C VAL A 190 13.19 8.79 5.19
N GLN A 191 14.25 9.45 5.66
CA GLN A 191 15.57 8.84 5.60
C GLN A 191 15.61 7.65 6.58
N ALA A 192 15.69 6.45 6.04
CA ALA A 192 15.79 5.25 6.83
C ALA A 192 17.19 5.17 7.49
N THR A 193 17.23 5.26 8.80
CA THR A 193 18.42 5.03 9.62
C THR A 193 18.08 4.00 10.69
N LYS A 194 19.09 3.35 11.25
CA LYS A 194 18.91 2.37 12.32
C LYS A 194 18.19 2.92 13.56
N SER A 195 18.26 4.22 13.80
CA SER A 195 17.62 4.88 14.94
C SER A 195 16.16 5.29 14.66
N VAL A 196 15.73 5.33 13.40
CA VAL A 196 14.40 5.81 13.00
C VAL A 196 13.50 4.69 12.49
N ILE A 197 14.12 3.62 11.94
CA ILE A 197 13.38 2.56 11.24
C ILE A 197 12.32 1.89 12.11
N TYR A 198 12.61 1.66 13.38
CA TYR A 198 11.66 1.05 14.32
C TYR A 198 10.44 1.95 14.55
N SER A 199 10.65 3.23 14.74
CA SER A 199 9.58 4.21 14.91
C SER A 199 8.69 4.33 13.66
N GLN A 200 9.26 4.19 12.45
CA GLN A 200 8.50 4.18 11.21
C GLN A 200 7.63 2.92 11.07
N ILE A 201 8.16 1.76 11.43
CA ILE A 201 7.39 0.51 11.43
C ILE A 201 6.27 0.56 12.47
N ASN A 202 6.54 1.12 13.65
CA ASN A 202 5.52 1.36 14.66
C ASN A 202 4.42 2.32 14.18
N GLY A 203 4.80 3.35 13.41
CA GLY A 203 3.84 4.24 12.75
C GLY A 203 2.90 3.50 11.79
N LEU A 204 3.40 2.50 11.05
CA LEU A 204 2.55 1.64 10.21
C LEU A 204 1.60 0.78 11.05
N ALA A 205 2.07 0.23 12.19
CA ALA A 205 1.22 -0.52 13.12
C ALA A 205 0.09 0.36 13.66
N THR A 206 0.43 1.57 14.12
CA THR A 206 -0.55 2.55 14.61
C THR A 206 -1.62 2.88 13.57
N LYS A 207 -1.24 3.03 12.28
CA LYS A 207 -2.21 3.27 11.20
C LYS A 207 -3.21 2.14 11.03
N LEU A 208 -2.79 0.90 11.20
CA LEU A 208 -3.69 -0.26 11.17
C LEU A 208 -4.57 -0.32 12.42
N ASP A 209 -4.02 0.02 13.59
CA ASP A 209 -4.79 0.07 14.84
C ASP A 209 -5.86 1.17 14.82
N GLU A 210 -5.54 2.36 14.29
CA GLU A 210 -6.50 3.46 14.09
C GLU A 210 -7.67 3.08 13.17
N ARG A 211 -7.49 2.05 12.33
CA ARG A 211 -8.51 1.50 11.43
C ARG A 211 -9.17 0.23 11.96
N GLU A 212 -8.92 -0.11 13.23
CA GLU A 212 -9.48 -1.30 13.88
C GLU A 212 -9.18 -2.62 13.15
N ILE A 213 -8.07 -2.66 12.38
CA ILE A 213 -7.63 -3.88 11.69
C ILE A 213 -7.07 -4.87 12.71
N PRO A 214 -7.50 -6.16 12.70
CA PRO A 214 -6.99 -7.16 13.62
C PRO A 214 -5.47 -7.23 13.67
N SER A 215 -4.91 -7.51 14.83
CA SER A 215 -3.46 -7.62 15.02
C SER A 215 -2.88 -8.93 14.48
N ASP A 216 -3.71 -9.93 14.27
CA ASP A 216 -3.31 -11.22 13.74
C ASP A 216 -3.03 -11.15 12.24
N ASP A 217 -2.12 -12.00 11.75
CA ASP A 217 -1.77 -12.12 10.33
C ASP A 217 -1.39 -10.80 9.60
N ARG A 218 -0.87 -9.84 10.35
CA ARG A 218 -0.27 -8.63 9.75
C ARG A 218 1.08 -8.95 9.13
N TRP A 219 1.33 -8.39 7.97
CA TRP A 219 2.56 -8.58 7.24
C TRP A 219 3.23 -7.24 6.89
N LEU A 220 4.54 -7.28 6.77
CA LEU A 220 5.39 -6.16 6.35
C LEU A 220 6.37 -6.67 5.29
N VAL A 221 6.40 -6.01 4.12
CA VAL A 221 7.35 -6.35 3.06
C VAL A 221 8.39 -5.26 2.92
N VAL A 222 9.65 -5.62 3.08
CA VAL A 222 10.77 -4.69 3.06
C VAL A 222 11.83 -5.09 2.03
N PRO A 223 12.54 -4.13 1.41
CA PRO A 223 13.69 -4.43 0.58
C PRO A 223 14.88 -4.92 1.45
N PRO A 224 15.86 -5.61 0.85
CA PRO A 224 17.01 -6.12 1.59
C PRO A 224 17.78 -5.04 2.37
N ALA A 225 17.88 -3.82 1.83
CA ALA A 225 18.56 -2.69 2.48
C ALA A 225 17.86 -2.29 3.80
N ILE A 226 16.53 -2.16 3.79
CA ILE A 226 15.76 -1.86 5.00
C ILE A 226 15.82 -3.05 5.98
N GLY A 227 15.77 -4.28 5.47
CA GLY A 227 15.93 -5.48 6.31
C GLY A 227 17.28 -5.55 7.02
N ALA A 228 18.34 -4.99 6.46
CA ALA A 228 19.62 -4.84 7.14
C ALA A 228 19.56 -3.80 8.27
N LEU A 229 18.98 -2.63 8.00
CA LEU A 229 18.81 -1.57 8.99
C LEU A 229 17.98 -2.01 10.20
N ILE A 230 16.93 -2.79 9.98
CA ILE A 230 16.11 -3.36 11.08
C ILE A 230 16.97 -4.19 12.03
N LYS A 231 17.87 -5.00 11.51
CA LYS A 231 18.76 -5.84 12.34
C LYS A 231 19.80 -5.04 13.12
N GLU A 232 20.16 -3.85 12.62
CA GLU A 232 21.10 -2.95 13.29
C GLU A 232 20.40 -1.95 14.23
N ALA A 233 19.07 -1.97 14.27
CA ALA A 233 18.29 -1.06 15.13
C ALA A 233 18.56 -1.37 16.61
N PRO A 234 18.81 -0.33 17.45
CA PRO A 234 19.12 -0.52 18.86
C PRO A 234 18.02 -1.24 19.64
N GLU A 235 16.77 -1.06 19.22
CA GLU A 235 15.60 -1.69 19.84
C GLU A 235 15.48 -3.18 19.51
N TYR A 236 16.01 -3.59 18.36
CA TYR A 236 15.96 -4.99 17.90
C TYR A 236 17.03 -5.86 18.56
N ILE A 237 18.23 -5.31 18.76
CA ILE A 237 19.38 -6.06 19.28
C ILE A 237 19.13 -6.66 20.66
N PRO A 238 18.63 -5.91 21.68
CA PRO A 238 18.37 -6.47 23.00
C PRO A 238 17.27 -7.52 23.03
N ALA A 239 16.24 -7.36 22.21
CA ALA A 239 15.14 -8.31 22.13
C ALA A 239 15.60 -9.67 21.58
N VAL A 240 16.57 -9.66 20.65
CA VAL A 240 17.14 -10.86 20.06
C VAL A 240 18.18 -11.51 20.97
N GLU A 241 18.99 -10.72 21.67
CA GLU A 241 20.00 -11.26 22.60
C GLU A 241 19.38 -12.05 23.76
N SER A 242 18.22 -11.61 24.25
CA SER A 242 17.56 -12.24 25.39
C SER A 242 16.78 -13.51 25.01
N ALA A 243 16.29 -13.63 23.78
CA ALA A 243 15.34 -14.67 23.39
C ALA A 243 15.84 -15.65 22.31
N TYR A 244 16.66 -15.22 21.33
CA TYR A 244 16.94 -16.05 20.16
C TYR A 244 18.30 -15.79 19.49
N ARG A 245 19.38 -16.37 20.01
CA ARG A 245 20.69 -16.39 19.33
C ARG A 245 20.61 -16.93 17.90
N ASP A 246 19.73 -17.90 17.66
CA ASP A 246 19.54 -18.55 16.36
C ASP A 246 18.94 -17.63 15.29
N VAL A 247 18.13 -16.63 15.66
CA VAL A 247 17.50 -15.67 14.73
C VAL A 247 18.55 -14.74 14.12
N VAL A 248 19.52 -14.28 14.92
CA VAL A 248 20.62 -13.44 14.43
C VAL A 248 21.50 -14.21 13.45
N GLN A 249 21.84 -15.47 13.78
CA GLN A 249 22.70 -16.31 12.96
C GLN A 249 22.05 -16.68 11.62
N ARG A 250 20.75 -16.93 11.58
CA ARG A 250 20.02 -17.32 10.36
C ARG A 250 19.53 -16.15 9.52
N GLY A 251 19.68 -14.93 10.00
CA GLY A 251 19.28 -13.74 9.25
C GLY A 251 17.78 -13.58 9.04
N LEU A 252 16.94 -14.32 9.76
CA LEU A 252 15.50 -14.07 9.81
C LEU A 252 15.23 -12.74 10.47
N VAL A 253 14.27 -11.96 9.95
CA VAL A 253 13.82 -10.73 10.59
C VAL A 253 12.69 -11.03 11.59
N GLY A 254 12.00 -12.18 11.45
CA GLY A 254 11.00 -12.63 12.40
C GLY A 254 9.76 -11.74 12.46
N GLU A 255 9.23 -11.58 13.67
CA GLU A 255 8.11 -10.67 13.97
C GLU A 255 8.64 -9.38 14.58
N LEU A 256 8.13 -8.23 14.13
CA LEU A 256 8.51 -6.92 14.59
C LEU A 256 7.27 -6.01 14.65
N ALA A 257 7.02 -5.37 15.80
CA ALA A 257 5.87 -4.47 16.01
C ALA A 257 4.52 -5.10 15.57
N GLY A 258 4.33 -6.40 15.83
CA GLY A 258 3.12 -7.13 15.42
C GLY A 258 3.05 -7.55 13.95
N PHE A 259 4.11 -7.30 13.17
CA PHE A 259 4.19 -7.71 11.77
C PHE A 259 5.08 -8.92 11.57
N ARG A 260 4.67 -9.85 10.71
CA ARG A 260 5.56 -10.82 10.09
C ARG A 260 6.35 -10.12 8.97
N VAL A 261 7.67 -10.05 9.11
CA VAL A 261 8.53 -9.29 8.18
C VAL A 261 9.05 -10.20 7.08
N TYR A 262 8.74 -9.83 5.84
CA TYR A 262 9.18 -10.50 4.62
C TYR A 262 10.18 -9.64 3.85
N LYS A 263 11.33 -10.19 3.48
CA LYS A 263 12.30 -9.52 2.60
C LYS A 263 12.00 -9.84 1.14
N ASN A 264 11.84 -8.82 0.32
CA ASN A 264 11.61 -8.98 -1.11
C ASN A 264 12.39 -7.93 -1.91
N ASN A 265 13.08 -8.37 -2.95
CA ASN A 265 13.85 -7.49 -3.83
C ASN A 265 12.98 -6.80 -4.91
N GLN A 266 11.70 -7.15 -4.99
CA GLN A 266 10.75 -6.55 -5.93
C GLN A 266 10.00 -5.35 -5.32
N VAL A 267 10.36 -4.91 -4.12
CA VAL A 267 9.82 -3.67 -3.52
C VAL A 267 10.19 -2.50 -4.42
N HIS A 268 9.19 -1.72 -4.82
CA HIS A 268 9.39 -0.56 -5.69
C HIS A 268 10.18 0.54 -4.98
N GLY A 269 11.03 1.22 -5.75
CA GLY A 269 11.91 2.27 -5.26
C GLY A 269 13.38 1.91 -5.40
N ASP A 270 14.22 2.81 -4.93
CA ASP A 270 15.68 2.68 -4.95
C ASP A 270 16.32 3.39 -3.74
N GLY A 271 17.63 3.24 -3.59
CA GLY A 271 18.37 3.88 -2.50
C GLY A 271 18.47 5.41 -2.60
N THR A 272 18.11 6.01 -3.72
CA THR A 272 18.18 7.46 -3.97
C THR A 272 16.83 8.13 -3.72
N ASN A 273 15.76 7.57 -4.28
CA ASN A 273 14.41 8.16 -4.22
C ASN A 273 13.56 7.60 -3.08
N GLY A 274 14.04 6.56 -2.44
CA GLY A 274 13.35 5.87 -1.35
C GLY A 274 12.62 4.60 -1.80
N TRP A 275 12.16 3.83 -0.82
CA TRP A 275 11.49 2.54 -1.00
C TRP A 275 10.04 2.64 -0.59
N HIS A 276 9.14 2.05 -1.36
CA HIS A 276 7.72 1.94 -1.02
C HIS A 276 7.48 0.66 -0.21
N VAL A 277 7.69 0.74 1.09
CA VAL A 277 7.46 -0.36 2.03
C VAL A 277 5.97 -0.52 2.26
N LEU A 278 5.45 -1.73 2.08
CA LEU A 278 4.04 -2.05 2.29
C LEU A 278 3.83 -2.88 3.55
N ALA A 279 2.84 -2.49 4.32
CA ALA A 279 2.32 -3.24 5.46
C ALA A 279 0.81 -3.43 5.32
N GLY A 280 0.30 -4.53 5.80
CA GLY A 280 -1.14 -4.80 5.71
C GLY A 280 -1.54 -6.06 6.48
N HIS A 281 -2.83 -6.35 6.41
CA HIS A 281 -3.41 -7.58 6.91
C HIS A 281 -3.65 -8.58 5.78
N ARG A 282 -3.77 -9.87 6.09
CA ARG A 282 -3.98 -10.93 5.10
C ARG A 282 -5.16 -10.67 4.15
N ALA A 283 -6.23 -10.07 4.64
CA ALA A 283 -7.43 -9.77 3.87
C ALA A 283 -7.30 -8.56 2.91
N ALA A 284 -6.19 -7.80 2.98
CA ALA A 284 -6.03 -6.57 2.19
C ALA A 284 -5.80 -6.81 0.69
N ILE A 285 -5.34 -8.01 0.30
CA ILE A 285 -5.02 -8.38 -1.09
C ILE A 285 -5.66 -9.72 -1.38
N THR A 286 -6.64 -9.70 -2.25
CA THR A 286 -7.39 -10.88 -2.70
C THR A 286 -6.98 -11.27 -4.12
#